data_f3ebf68a80ea8e00f3291a58ae35bac1
#
_entry.id   f3ebf68a80ea8e00f3291a58ae35bac1
#
_cell.length_a   1.000
_cell.length_b   1.000
_cell.length_c   1.000
_cell.angle_alpha   90.00
_cell.angle_beta   90.00
_cell.angle_gamma   90.00
#
_symmetry.space_group_name_H-M   'P 1'
#
loop_
_entity.id
_entity.type
_entity.pdbx_description
1 polymer ?
#
loop_
_entity_poly.entity_id
_entity_poly.type
_entity_poly.pdbx_seq_one_letter_code
_entity_poly.pdbx_strand_id
1 'polypeptide(L)'
;MKKIIAVLMTLCMLAALAACGGSDKSSDSAGTETGSVVTGVEAIDTVGEDGIDWNHMSMDELYEMAKKEGGTVTIYATTADADTARKYIRDKYPDIKFEYISCDTNTVMQKIGMEAQSGTPMADVLMVKDASGEVFNEYVLWDLIKIYYPADVCAHIKDDMLRFGLPLYSTFNPWFYNTRMFDKVPIESWWDIVAGYDEETQSYKDAGGKNTQYWTIFSKDITAPSYAALWAQLISDSDKLLEQYKKQYGKDLTFTYHDHLQNTPGLMELPENNAGVELFWRFSQMTITPLADGDTVVEAVHESVNGPTLGLCSASKLDNSKQSMGESGMDIAWVTGLTPYTAQDAAAYSYVVSGCDNPAGARLFIKFMMGGDDGQSGCYNVFDKLGHWSVRDDVTYKKSGITYEEVNLTAPDFEHIYQNYPNVKAYWTLWNSTR
;
A
#
# COMPACT_ATOMS: atom_id res chain seq x y z
N MET A 1 -14.95 -26.18 -22.31
CA MET A 1 -14.47 -25.59 -21.05
C MET A 1 -14.41 -24.07 -21.07
N LYS A 2 -13.98 -23.39 -22.16
CA LYS A 2 -13.83 -21.89 -22.22
C LYS A 2 -15.13 -21.06 -22.06
N LYS A 3 -16.32 -21.63 -22.23
CA LYS A 3 -17.61 -20.94 -22.08
C LYS A 3 -18.21 -21.00 -20.65
N ILE A 4 -17.67 -21.85 -19.78
CA ILE A 4 -18.20 -22.06 -18.42
C ILE A 4 -17.62 -21.01 -17.45
N ILE A 5 -16.39 -20.55 -17.65
CA ILE A 5 -15.72 -19.60 -16.78
C ILE A 5 -16.34 -18.19 -16.88
N ALA A 6 -16.70 -17.75 -18.08
CA ALA A 6 -17.34 -16.44 -18.28
C ALA A 6 -18.74 -16.35 -17.63
N VAL A 7 -19.46 -17.46 -17.51
CA VAL A 7 -20.77 -17.51 -16.86
C VAL A 7 -20.65 -17.52 -15.33
N LEU A 8 -19.58 -18.09 -14.77
CA LEU A 8 -19.36 -18.07 -13.32
C LEU A 8 -19.02 -16.66 -12.77
N MET A 9 -18.20 -15.88 -13.48
CA MET A 9 -17.89 -14.51 -13.01
C MET A 9 -19.12 -13.58 -13.04
N THR A 10 -20.02 -13.74 -14.02
CA THR A 10 -21.26 -12.95 -14.05
C THR A 10 -22.27 -13.39 -12.99
N LEU A 11 -22.22 -14.65 -12.55
CA LEU A 11 -23.11 -15.19 -11.52
C LEU A 11 -22.68 -14.78 -10.10
N CYS A 12 -21.39 -14.65 -9.84
CA CYS A 12 -20.89 -14.19 -8.52
C CYS A 12 -21.26 -12.73 -8.22
N MET A 13 -21.33 -11.85 -9.23
CA MET A 13 -21.80 -10.47 -9.04
C MET A 13 -23.31 -10.34 -8.80
N LEU A 14 -24.11 -11.35 -9.17
CA LEU A 14 -25.56 -11.38 -8.97
C LEU A 14 -26.01 -12.13 -7.70
N ALA A 15 -25.15 -12.95 -7.10
CA ALA A 15 -25.47 -13.71 -5.90
C ALA A 15 -25.37 -12.90 -4.59
N ALA A 16 -24.70 -11.75 -4.61
CA ALA A 16 -24.59 -10.85 -3.45
C ALA A 16 -25.89 -10.08 -3.12
N LEU A 17 -26.93 -10.19 -3.93
CA LEU A 17 -28.20 -9.46 -3.79
C LEU A 17 -29.40 -10.27 -3.31
N ALA A 18 -29.24 -11.57 -2.97
CA ALA A 18 -30.38 -12.43 -2.65
C ALA A 18 -30.17 -13.37 -1.45
N ALA A 19 -29.68 -12.89 -0.32
CA ALA A 19 -29.62 -13.70 0.90
C ALA A 19 -30.26 -12.97 2.10
N CYS A 20 -31.59 -12.92 2.12
CA CYS A 20 -32.38 -12.76 3.33
C CYS A 20 -33.57 -13.70 3.25
N GLY A 21 -33.59 -14.73 4.11
CA GLY A 21 -34.82 -15.48 4.41
C GLY A 21 -34.69 -17.00 4.56
N GLY A 22 -34.53 -17.49 5.79
CA GLY A 22 -35.33 -18.63 6.29
C GLY A 22 -34.84 -20.08 6.14
N SER A 23 -34.41 -20.63 7.27
CA SER A 23 -34.61 -22.02 7.81
C SER A 23 -34.14 -23.27 7.09
N ASP A 24 -33.26 -23.98 7.76
CA ASP A 24 -33.03 -25.44 7.89
C ASP A 24 -33.35 -26.40 6.73
N LYS A 25 -32.30 -26.95 6.14
CA LYS A 25 -32.10 -28.39 6.01
C LYS A 25 -30.70 -28.73 5.48
N SER A 26 -30.05 -29.65 6.17
CA SER A 26 -28.79 -30.31 5.82
C SER A 26 -28.82 -30.90 4.41
N SER A 27 -27.86 -30.53 3.57
CA SER A 27 -27.44 -31.33 2.42
C SER A 27 -25.97 -31.04 2.16
N ASP A 28 -25.18 -32.12 2.15
CA ASP A 28 -23.76 -32.13 1.78
C ASP A 28 -23.59 -31.45 0.41
N SER A 29 -22.99 -30.27 0.42
CA SER A 29 -22.46 -29.65 -0.80
C SER A 29 -20.96 -29.86 -0.80
N ALA A 30 -20.45 -30.59 -1.79
CA ALA A 30 -19.04 -30.70 -2.10
C ALA A 30 -18.45 -29.28 -2.22
N GLY A 31 -17.78 -28.86 -1.18
CA GLY A 31 -16.95 -27.66 -1.22
C GLY A 31 -15.82 -27.92 -2.22
N THR A 32 -15.70 -27.07 -3.20
CA THR A 32 -14.49 -26.95 -3.99
C THR A 32 -13.44 -26.43 -2.98
N GLU A 33 -12.53 -27.31 -2.55
CA GLU A 33 -11.35 -26.88 -1.79
C GLU A 33 -10.58 -25.90 -2.68
N THR A 34 -10.70 -24.62 -2.41
CA THR A 34 -9.71 -23.64 -2.83
C THR A 34 -8.44 -24.03 -2.07
N GLY A 35 -7.50 -24.65 -2.78
CA GLY A 35 -6.21 -25.00 -2.19
C GLY A 35 -5.65 -23.79 -1.50
N SER A 36 -5.33 -23.90 -0.20
CA SER A 36 -4.72 -22.80 0.54
C SER A 36 -3.38 -22.49 -0.11
N VAL A 37 -3.23 -21.26 -0.62
CA VAL A 37 -1.95 -20.79 -1.13
C VAL A 37 -0.97 -20.73 0.04
N VAL A 38 0.11 -21.51 -0.05
CA VAL A 38 1.19 -21.50 0.95
C VAL A 38 1.99 -20.20 0.76
N THR A 39 2.16 -19.44 1.84
CA THR A 39 2.87 -18.16 1.79
C THR A 39 3.85 -18.01 2.96
N GLY A 40 4.74 -17.01 2.88
CA GLY A 40 5.72 -16.78 3.92
C GLY A 40 6.82 -17.84 3.93
N VAL A 41 7.39 -18.07 5.11
CA VAL A 41 8.55 -18.97 5.29
C VAL A 41 8.25 -20.40 4.85
N GLU A 42 7.03 -20.87 5.06
CA GLU A 42 6.60 -22.22 4.68
C GLU A 42 6.60 -22.43 3.15
N ALA A 43 6.51 -21.35 2.38
CA ALA A 43 6.54 -21.42 0.91
C ALA A 43 7.96 -21.54 0.34
N ILE A 44 9.01 -21.25 1.14
CA ILE A 44 10.39 -21.26 0.64
C ILE A 44 10.81 -22.65 0.19
N ASP A 45 10.42 -23.70 0.93
CA ASP A 45 10.74 -25.09 0.63
C ASP A 45 9.75 -25.77 -0.33
N THR A 46 8.82 -25.01 -0.93
CA THR A 46 7.84 -25.57 -1.89
C THR A 46 8.44 -25.68 -3.28
N VAL A 47 8.25 -26.84 -3.91
CA VAL A 47 8.59 -27.06 -5.33
C VAL A 47 7.42 -26.57 -6.19
N GLY A 48 7.73 -25.91 -7.30
CA GLY A 48 6.73 -25.45 -8.24
C GLY A 48 5.87 -26.61 -8.82
N GLU A 49 4.68 -26.31 -9.32
CA GLU A 49 3.81 -27.30 -9.99
C GLU A 49 4.48 -27.97 -11.20
N ASP A 50 5.45 -27.31 -11.78
CA ASP A 50 6.30 -27.81 -12.87
C ASP A 50 7.41 -28.76 -12.39
N GLY A 51 7.48 -29.02 -11.08
CA GLY A 51 8.49 -29.86 -10.44
C GLY A 51 9.87 -29.19 -10.31
N ILE A 52 9.96 -27.88 -10.53
CA ILE A 52 11.20 -27.11 -10.43
C ILE A 52 11.26 -26.42 -9.06
N ASP A 53 12.40 -26.57 -8.41
CA ASP A 53 12.72 -25.88 -7.16
C ASP A 53 13.27 -24.47 -7.44
N TRP A 54 12.38 -23.56 -7.82
CA TRP A 54 12.72 -22.20 -8.19
C TRP A 54 13.37 -21.39 -7.07
N ASN A 55 12.98 -21.66 -5.85
CA ASN A 55 13.37 -20.85 -4.69
C ASN A 55 14.84 -21.05 -4.29
N HIS A 56 15.41 -22.22 -4.60
CA HIS A 56 16.81 -22.52 -4.29
C HIS A 56 17.78 -22.33 -5.47
N MET A 57 17.28 -21.87 -6.63
CA MET A 57 18.14 -21.60 -7.79
C MET A 57 19.03 -20.38 -7.58
N SER A 58 20.31 -20.52 -7.93
CA SER A 58 21.27 -19.43 -8.04
C SER A 58 20.98 -18.53 -9.23
N MET A 59 21.57 -17.33 -9.22
CA MET A 59 21.50 -16.40 -10.36
C MET A 59 22.02 -17.03 -11.66
N ASP A 60 23.07 -17.84 -11.60
CA ASP A 60 23.65 -18.49 -12.77
C ASP A 60 22.72 -19.58 -13.34
N GLU A 61 22.08 -20.38 -12.48
CA GLU A 61 21.10 -21.39 -12.91
C GLU A 61 19.88 -20.73 -13.56
N LEU A 62 19.33 -19.68 -12.97
CA LEU A 62 18.23 -18.90 -13.54
C LEU A 62 18.61 -18.29 -14.89
N TYR A 63 19.84 -17.77 -15.02
CA TYR A 63 20.34 -17.22 -16.27
C TYR A 63 20.45 -18.26 -17.39
N GLU A 64 21.02 -19.45 -17.08
CA GLU A 64 21.11 -20.55 -18.06
C GLU A 64 19.73 -21.07 -18.50
N MET A 65 18.75 -21.03 -17.61
CA MET A 65 17.36 -21.37 -17.96
C MET A 65 16.72 -20.28 -18.82
N ALA A 66 16.82 -19.01 -18.41
CA ALA A 66 16.26 -17.87 -19.13
C ALA A 66 16.80 -17.76 -20.57
N LYS A 67 18.07 -18.08 -20.81
CA LYS A 67 18.63 -18.18 -22.20
C LYS A 67 17.91 -19.23 -23.04
N LYS A 68 17.44 -20.33 -22.43
CA LYS A 68 16.73 -21.40 -23.16
C LYS A 68 15.26 -21.04 -23.43
N GLU A 69 14.64 -20.24 -22.55
CA GLU A 69 13.30 -19.70 -22.76
C GLU A 69 13.29 -18.81 -24.00
N GLY A 70 14.32 -17.97 -24.12
CA GLY A 70 14.41 -16.99 -25.23
C GLY A 70 13.35 -15.89 -25.07
N GLY A 71 13.27 -14.99 -26.03
CA GLY A 71 12.24 -13.94 -25.99
C GLY A 71 12.64 -12.71 -25.19
N THR A 72 11.65 -12.00 -24.68
CA THR A 72 11.80 -10.75 -23.95
C THR A 72 11.12 -10.86 -22.62
N VAL A 73 11.82 -10.62 -21.52
CA VAL A 73 11.25 -10.50 -20.18
C VAL A 73 10.58 -9.14 -20.05
N THR A 74 9.27 -9.11 -19.95
CA THR A 74 8.46 -7.90 -19.86
C THR A 74 8.08 -7.61 -18.39
N ILE A 75 8.42 -6.40 -17.94
CA ILE A 75 8.25 -5.96 -16.56
C ILE A 75 7.18 -4.87 -16.52
N TYR A 76 6.05 -5.16 -15.85
CA TYR A 76 5.06 -4.16 -15.50
C TYR A 76 5.35 -3.62 -14.10
N ALA A 77 5.52 -2.31 -13.96
CA ALA A 77 5.84 -1.76 -12.65
C ALA A 77 5.24 -0.35 -12.41
N THR A 78 4.91 -0.11 -11.15
CA THR A 78 4.43 1.20 -10.66
C THR A 78 5.57 2.13 -10.22
N THR A 79 6.82 1.69 -10.33
CA THR A 79 8.01 2.46 -9.95
C THR A 79 9.06 2.49 -11.04
N ALA A 80 9.70 3.64 -11.23
CA ALA A 80 10.81 3.81 -12.16
C ALA A 80 12.10 3.06 -11.74
N ASP A 81 12.15 2.54 -10.52
CA ASP A 81 13.26 1.72 -10.03
C ASP A 81 13.42 0.44 -10.84
N ALA A 82 12.31 -0.12 -11.33
CA ALA A 82 12.31 -1.25 -12.25
C ALA A 82 13.03 -0.94 -13.57
N ASP A 83 12.88 0.26 -14.14
CA ASP A 83 13.61 0.66 -15.34
C ASP A 83 15.11 0.83 -15.07
N THR A 84 15.47 1.33 -13.91
CA THR A 84 16.86 1.44 -13.50
C THR A 84 17.48 0.05 -13.32
N ALA A 85 16.80 -0.86 -12.63
CA ALA A 85 17.23 -2.25 -12.49
C ALA A 85 17.35 -2.96 -13.83
N ARG A 86 16.39 -2.74 -14.75
CA ARG A 86 16.42 -3.26 -16.12
C ARG A 86 17.70 -2.84 -16.89
N LYS A 87 18.17 -1.61 -16.70
CA LYS A 87 19.40 -1.14 -17.34
C LYS A 87 20.61 -1.89 -16.78
N TYR A 88 20.70 -2.08 -15.48
CA TYR A 88 21.81 -2.80 -14.84
C TYR A 88 21.83 -4.29 -15.19
N ILE A 89 20.67 -4.96 -15.15
CA ILE A 89 20.61 -6.40 -15.46
C ILE A 89 20.97 -6.68 -16.91
N ARG A 90 20.56 -5.85 -17.85
CA ARG A 90 20.92 -5.95 -19.28
C ARG A 90 22.42 -5.92 -19.47
N ASP A 91 23.15 -5.08 -18.73
CA ASP A 91 24.60 -4.96 -18.87
C ASP A 91 25.30 -6.18 -18.26
N LYS A 92 24.71 -6.82 -17.24
CA LYS A 92 25.24 -8.04 -16.61
C LYS A 92 24.89 -9.32 -17.39
N TYR A 93 23.68 -9.39 -17.96
CA TYR A 93 23.12 -10.56 -18.64
C TYR A 93 22.67 -10.19 -20.07
N PRO A 94 23.62 -9.93 -21.00
CA PRO A 94 23.33 -9.34 -22.31
C PRO A 94 22.59 -10.28 -23.28
N ASP A 95 22.54 -11.59 -22.99
CA ASP A 95 21.85 -12.56 -23.83
C ASP A 95 20.33 -12.56 -23.64
N ILE A 96 19.83 -11.83 -22.61
CA ILE A 96 18.41 -11.74 -22.29
C ILE A 96 17.93 -10.32 -22.55
N LYS A 97 16.82 -10.20 -23.27
CA LYS A 97 16.17 -8.92 -23.49
C LYS A 97 15.19 -8.62 -22.37
N PHE A 98 15.28 -7.42 -21.77
CA PHE A 98 14.36 -6.92 -20.74
C PHE A 98 13.65 -5.67 -21.21
N GLU A 99 12.34 -5.64 -21.13
CA GLU A 99 11.48 -4.49 -21.41
C GLU A 99 10.73 -4.04 -20.17
N TYR A 100 10.57 -2.72 -20.03
CA TYR A 100 9.88 -2.08 -18.92
C TYR A 100 8.67 -1.31 -19.42
N ILE A 101 7.53 -1.51 -18.77
CA ILE A 101 6.29 -0.77 -19.02
C ILE A 101 5.82 -0.14 -17.72
N SER A 102 5.82 1.20 -17.69
CA SER A 102 5.30 1.97 -16.56
C SER A 102 3.77 1.95 -16.53
N CYS A 103 3.20 1.61 -15.38
CA CYS A 103 1.75 1.63 -15.16
C CYS A 103 1.46 2.18 -13.76
N ASP A 104 0.28 2.78 -13.54
CA ASP A 104 -0.28 2.92 -12.20
C ASP A 104 -0.88 1.60 -11.70
N THR A 105 -1.14 1.50 -10.39
CA THR A 105 -1.63 0.26 -9.77
C THR A 105 -2.93 -0.24 -10.41
N ASN A 106 -3.91 0.62 -10.60
CA ASN A 106 -5.20 0.22 -11.17
C ASN A 106 -5.06 -0.28 -12.61
N THR A 107 -4.29 0.44 -13.43
CA THR A 107 -4.05 0.07 -14.83
C THR A 107 -3.31 -1.25 -14.94
N VAL A 108 -2.28 -1.49 -14.13
CA VAL A 108 -1.51 -2.74 -14.21
C VAL A 108 -2.34 -3.94 -13.77
N MET A 109 -3.14 -3.80 -12.71
CA MET A 109 -4.00 -4.88 -12.23
C MET A 109 -5.08 -5.24 -13.26
N GLN A 110 -5.74 -4.23 -13.88
CA GLN A 110 -6.68 -4.47 -14.98
C GLN A 110 -6.02 -5.18 -16.16
N LYS A 111 -4.80 -4.81 -16.55
CA LYS A 111 -4.05 -5.47 -17.63
C LYS A 111 -3.79 -6.95 -17.30
N ILE A 112 -3.26 -7.25 -16.12
CA ILE A 112 -3.02 -8.64 -15.67
C ILE A 112 -4.33 -9.45 -15.72
N GLY A 113 -5.44 -8.89 -15.22
CA GLY A 113 -6.75 -9.55 -15.26
C GLY A 113 -7.25 -9.84 -16.68
N MET A 114 -7.10 -8.88 -17.61
CA MET A 114 -7.50 -9.06 -19.01
C MET A 114 -6.59 -10.06 -19.75
N GLU A 115 -5.30 -10.01 -19.53
CA GLU A 115 -4.33 -10.94 -20.11
C GLU A 115 -4.56 -12.37 -19.63
N ALA A 116 -4.82 -12.57 -18.34
CA ALA A 116 -5.20 -13.86 -17.78
C ALA A 116 -6.52 -14.41 -18.39
N GLN A 117 -7.55 -13.56 -18.55
CA GLN A 117 -8.80 -13.95 -19.18
C GLN A 117 -8.62 -14.36 -20.65
N SER A 118 -7.74 -13.70 -21.39
CA SER A 118 -7.41 -14.05 -22.78
C SER A 118 -6.53 -15.29 -22.89
N GLY A 119 -5.87 -15.71 -21.81
CA GLY A 119 -4.89 -16.79 -21.77
C GLY A 119 -3.60 -16.44 -22.53
N THR A 120 -3.28 -15.16 -22.62
CA THR A 120 -2.10 -14.63 -23.29
C THR A 120 -1.43 -13.57 -22.39
N PRO A 121 -0.70 -13.98 -21.34
CA PRO A 121 0.05 -13.04 -20.52
C PRO A 121 1.11 -12.33 -21.37
N MET A 122 1.19 -11.04 -21.21
CA MET A 122 2.17 -10.18 -21.90
C MET A 122 3.32 -9.78 -20.96
N ALA A 123 3.07 -9.79 -19.66
CA ALA A 123 4.07 -9.52 -18.65
C ALA A 123 4.61 -10.82 -18.06
N ASP A 124 5.89 -10.78 -17.67
CA ASP A 124 6.56 -11.85 -16.93
C ASP A 124 6.72 -11.46 -15.45
N VAL A 125 6.94 -10.18 -15.17
CA VAL A 125 7.14 -9.61 -13.83
C VAL A 125 6.13 -8.52 -13.55
N LEU A 126 5.56 -8.55 -12.36
CA LEU A 126 4.77 -7.46 -11.79
C LEU A 126 5.50 -6.88 -10.58
N MET A 127 5.63 -5.54 -10.55
CA MET A 127 6.07 -4.80 -9.36
C MET A 127 5.02 -3.77 -8.97
N VAL A 128 4.47 -3.89 -7.76
CA VAL A 128 3.35 -3.07 -7.32
C VAL A 128 3.39 -2.80 -5.82
N LYS A 129 2.81 -1.67 -5.39
CA LYS A 129 2.50 -1.43 -3.98
C LYS A 129 1.10 -1.95 -3.71
N ASP A 130 0.99 -2.91 -2.81
CA ASP A 130 -0.32 -3.41 -2.33
C ASP A 130 -0.66 -2.75 -0.99
N ALA A 131 -1.24 -1.56 -1.04
CA ALA A 131 -1.65 -0.88 0.18
C ALA A 131 -2.97 -1.42 0.76
N SER A 132 -3.83 -1.96 -0.08
CA SER A 132 -5.18 -2.41 0.28
C SER A 132 -5.32 -3.91 0.50
N GLY A 133 -4.28 -4.70 0.23
CA GLY A 133 -4.35 -6.15 0.23
C GLY A 133 -5.09 -6.75 -1.00
N GLU A 134 -5.47 -5.92 -1.96
CA GLU A 134 -6.22 -6.33 -3.16
C GLU A 134 -5.37 -7.25 -4.06
N VAL A 135 -4.08 -6.92 -4.22
CA VAL A 135 -3.16 -7.71 -5.05
C VAL A 135 -3.04 -9.13 -4.51
N PHE A 136 -2.87 -9.27 -3.20
CA PHE A 136 -2.80 -10.60 -2.57
C PHE A 136 -4.14 -11.33 -2.68
N ASN A 137 -5.23 -10.70 -2.26
CA ASN A 137 -6.53 -11.38 -2.14
C ASN A 137 -7.21 -11.69 -3.48
N GLU A 138 -6.97 -10.86 -4.53
CA GLU A 138 -7.64 -11.03 -5.82
C GLU A 138 -6.74 -11.63 -6.92
N TYR A 139 -5.42 -11.50 -6.79
CA TYR A 139 -4.53 -11.94 -7.86
C TYR A 139 -3.61 -13.09 -7.44
N VAL A 140 -3.05 -13.07 -6.23
CA VAL A 140 -2.25 -14.21 -5.73
C VAL A 140 -3.15 -15.39 -5.42
N LEU A 141 -4.23 -15.19 -4.64
CA LEU A 141 -5.14 -16.28 -4.27
C LEU A 141 -5.90 -16.87 -5.46
N TRP A 142 -5.99 -16.14 -6.59
CA TRP A 142 -6.63 -16.63 -7.82
C TRP A 142 -5.62 -17.14 -8.85
N ASP A 143 -4.35 -17.29 -8.44
CA ASP A 143 -3.26 -17.79 -9.29
C ASP A 143 -3.05 -16.99 -10.59
N LEU A 144 -3.34 -15.69 -10.57
CA LEU A 144 -3.03 -14.79 -11.69
C LEU A 144 -1.57 -14.33 -11.66
N ILE A 145 -1.01 -14.28 -10.48
CA ILE A 145 0.40 -14.00 -10.20
C ILE A 145 0.90 -14.94 -9.10
N LYS A 146 2.18 -15.24 -9.12
CA LYS A 146 2.86 -16.14 -8.17
C LYS A 146 3.89 -15.40 -7.37
N ILE A 147 3.97 -15.69 -6.07
CA ILE A 147 5.06 -15.19 -5.25
C ILE A 147 6.30 -16.03 -5.53
N TYR A 148 7.45 -15.36 -5.61
CA TYR A 148 8.77 -15.99 -5.70
C TYR A 148 9.55 -15.67 -4.43
N TYR A 149 9.98 -16.70 -3.70
CA TYR A 149 10.71 -16.59 -2.45
C TYR A 149 12.14 -17.14 -2.59
N PRO A 150 13.10 -16.42 -3.21
CA PRO A 150 14.48 -16.91 -3.29
C PRO A 150 15.03 -17.12 -1.89
N ALA A 151 15.40 -18.37 -1.55
CA ALA A 151 15.72 -18.82 -0.20
C ALA A 151 16.84 -18.01 0.44
N ASP A 152 17.89 -17.73 -0.31
CA ASP A 152 19.05 -16.92 0.12
C ASP A 152 18.70 -15.44 0.38
N VAL A 153 17.74 -14.88 -0.34
CA VAL A 153 17.21 -13.53 -0.09
C VAL A 153 16.31 -13.54 1.13
N CYS A 154 15.37 -14.49 1.19
CA CYS A 154 14.39 -14.59 2.27
C CYS A 154 15.02 -14.88 3.64
N ALA A 155 16.17 -15.56 3.67
CA ALA A 155 16.94 -15.77 4.91
C ALA A 155 17.35 -14.46 5.62
N HIS A 156 17.31 -13.33 4.92
CA HIS A 156 17.65 -12.00 5.41
C HIS A 156 16.44 -11.07 5.58
N ILE A 157 15.23 -11.59 5.48
CA ILE A 157 13.98 -10.82 5.62
C ILE A 157 13.20 -11.40 6.80
N LYS A 158 12.59 -10.54 7.61
CA LYS A 158 11.77 -10.98 8.74
C LYS A 158 10.56 -11.77 8.25
N ASP A 159 10.22 -12.85 8.93
CA ASP A 159 9.15 -13.79 8.55
C ASP A 159 7.79 -13.13 8.36
N ASP A 160 7.45 -12.18 9.22
CA ASP A 160 6.19 -11.44 9.15
C ASP A 160 6.05 -10.58 7.89
N MET A 161 7.17 -10.11 7.34
CA MET A 161 7.20 -9.34 6.10
C MET A 161 6.98 -10.20 4.84
N LEU A 162 7.24 -11.51 4.91
CA LEU A 162 7.08 -12.45 3.79
C LEU A 162 5.64 -12.93 3.60
N ARG A 163 4.73 -12.63 4.53
CA ARG A 163 3.37 -13.20 4.55
C ARG A 163 2.57 -12.96 3.26
N PHE A 164 2.73 -11.82 2.61
CA PHE A 164 1.90 -11.39 1.47
C PHE A 164 2.66 -11.28 0.15
N GLY A 165 3.94 -11.63 0.12
CA GLY A 165 4.79 -11.58 -1.05
C GLY A 165 6.24 -11.33 -0.69
N LEU A 166 7.08 -11.18 -1.71
CA LEU A 166 8.47 -10.75 -1.55
C LEU A 166 8.52 -9.22 -1.51
N PRO A 167 8.75 -8.59 -0.34
CA PRO A 167 8.87 -7.14 -0.25
C PRO A 167 10.22 -6.71 -0.84
N LEU A 168 10.20 -5.61 -1.60
CA LEU A 168 11.41 -5.05 -2.21
C LEU A 168 12.08 -4.02 -1.31
N TYR A 169 11.30 -3.20 -0.64
CA TYR A 169 11.74 -2.17 0.31
C TYR A 169 10.55 -1.70 1.13
N SER A 170 10.82 -1.12 2.30
CA SER A 170 9.83 -0.47 3.15
C SER A 170 9.80 1.04 2.88
N THR A 171 8.62 1.65 2.96
CA THR A 171 8.40 3.10 2.82
C THR A 171 7.07 3.49 3.48
N PHE A 172 6.70 4.79 3.43
CA PHE A 172 5.48 5.28 4.04
C PHE A 172 4.89 6.52 3.35
N ASN A 173 3.68 6.92 3.75
CA ASN A 173 3.05 8.16 3.34
C ASN A 173 2.91 9.08 4.56
N PRO A 174 3.87 9.99 4.81
CA PRO A 174 3.85 10.92 5.93
C PRO A 174 2.93 12.11 5.71
N TRP A 175 2.57 12.76 6.82
CA TRP A 175 2.25 14.16 6.81
C TRP A 175 3.54 14.99 6.66
N PHE A 176 3.49 16.00 5.79
CA PHE A 176 4.52 17.02 5.65
C PHE A 176 4.06 18.31 6.33
N TYR A 177 5.00 19.05 6.92
CA TYR A 177 4.76 20.38 7.47
C TYR A 177 5.80 21.38 6.99
N ASN A 178 5.51 22.69 7.08
CA ASN A 178 6.42 23.77 6.71
C ASN A 178 7.35 24.08 7.89
N THR A 179 8.68 23.91 7.70
CA THR A 179 9.70 24.11 8.73
C THR A 179 9.97 25.59 9.05
N ARG A 180 9.49 26.53 8.23
CA ARG A 180 9.51 27.97 8.57
C ARG A 180 8.47 28.32 9.65
N MET A 181 7.44 27.49 9.79
CA MET A 181 6.38 27.70 10.79
C MET A 181 6.71 27.07 12.13
N PHE A 182 7.45 25.95 12.11
CA PHE A 182 7.73 25.16 13.29
C PHE A 182 9.13 24.55 13.21
N ASP A 183 9.96 24.75 14.22
CA ASP A 183 11.20 23.98 14.40
C ASP A 183 10.87 22.50 14.66
N LYS A 184 9.82 22.26 15.46
CA LYS A 184 9.20 20.97 15.67
C LYS A 184 7.69 21.15 15.58
N VAL A 185 7.04 20.39 14.71
CA VAL A 185 5.59 20.43 14.56
C VAL A 185 4.90 19.99 15.86
N PRO A 186 3.87 20.70 16.34
CA PRO A 186 3.16 20.36 17.57
C PRO A 186 2.09 19.29 17.33
N ILE A 187 2.53 18.11 16.86
CA ILE A 187 1.68 16.94 16.58
C ILE A 187 2.33 15.74 17.27
N GLU A 188 1.64 15.13 18.21
CA GLU A 188 2.08 13.93 18.92
C GLU A 188 1.17 12.73 18.67
N SER A 189 -0.06 12.99 18.21
CA SER A 189 -1.05 11.97 17.90
C SER A 189 -1.89 12.33 16.68
N TRP A 190 -2.65 11.37 16.18
CA TRP A 190 -3.63 11.61 15.12
C TRP A 190 -4.73 12.60 15.51
N TRP A 191 -5.04 12.74 16.82
CA TRP A 191 -6.01 13.71 17.31
C TRP A 191 -5.59 15.16 17.11
N ASP A 192 -4.28 15.43 17.07
CA ASP A 192 -3.78 16.77 16.78
C ASP A 192 -4.02 17.19 15.32
N ILE A 193 -4.14 16.23 14.40
CA ILE A 193 -4.46 16.50 13.00
C ILE A 193 -5.87 17.07 12.85
N VAL A 194 -6.81 16.61 13.69
CA VAL A 194 -8.20 17.07 13.70
C VAL A 194 -8.45 18.17 14.74
N ALA A 195 -7.41 18.88 15.17
CA ALA A 195 -7.50 19.95 16.13
C ALA A 195 -8.44 21.08 15.67
N GLY A 196 -9.20 21.60 16.62
CA GLY A 196 -10.21 22.65 16.38
C GLY A 196 -11.62 22.12 16.09
N TYR A 197 -11.84 20.80 16.11
CA TYR A 197 -13.19 20.24 16.02
C TYR A 197 -13.98 20.56 17.30
N ASP A 198 -15.16 21.11 17.11
CA ASP A 198 -16.10 21.44 18.20
C ASP A 198 -17.13 20.31 18.33
N GLU A 199 -17.15 19.65 19.50
CA GLU A 199 -18.02 18.50 19.77
C GLU A 199 -19.51 18.90 19.94
N GLU A 200 -19.80 20.17 20.33
CA GLU A 200 -21.18 20.67 20.51
C GLU A 200 -21.82 20.99 19.16
N THR A 201 -21.09 21.66 18.28
CA THR A 201 -21.56 22.00 16.93
C THR A 201 -21.30 20.90 15.90
N GLN A 202 -20.58 19.84 16.30
CA GLN A 202 -20.14 18.71 15.47
C GLN A 202 -19.45 19.16 14.16
N SER A 203 -18.66 20.22 14.23
CA SER A 203 -18.03 20.85 13.06
C SER A 203 -16.76 21.62 13.42
N TYR A 204 -16.10 22.19 12.40
CA TYR A 204 -15.01 23.17 12.58
C TYR A 204 -15.54 24.62 12.63
N LYS A 205 -16.69 24.82 13.27
CA LYS A 205 -17.24 26.15 13.54
C LYS A 205 -17.70 26.19 14.97
N ASP A 206 -17.32 27.25 15.70
CA ASP A 206 -17.86 27.48 17.04
C ASP A 206 -19.35 27.84 16.99
N ALA A 207 -19.98 27.97 18.14
CA ALA A 207 -21.40 28.35 18.27
C ALA A 207 -21.72 29.71 17.60
N GLY A 208 -20.73 30.54 17.33
CA GLY A 208 -20.86 31.81 16.58
C GLY A 208 -20.62 31.65 15.09
N GLY A 209 -20.36 30.46 14.59
CA GLY A 209 -20.09 30.16 13.19
C GLY A 209 -18.67 30.51 12.71
N LYS A 210 -17.74 30.84 13.64
CA LYS A 210 -16.35 31.13 13.31
C LYS A 210 -15.60 29.83 13.04
N ASN A 211 -14.80 29.80 11.97
CA ASN A 211 -13.94 28.66 11.66
C ASN A 211 -12.89 28.43 12.75
N THR A 212 -12.83 27.22 13.25
CA THR A 212 -11.93 26.75 14.32
C THR A 212 -10.91 25.75 13.84
N GLN A 213 -10.94 25.35 12.56
CA GLN A 213 -9.97 24.43 11.97
C GLN A 213 -8.55 25.00 12.13
N TYR A 214 -7.67 24.21 12.77
CA TYR A 214 -6.29 24.65 13.04
C TYR A 214 -5.39 24.49 11.82
N TRP A 215 -5.45 23.34 11.13
CA TRP A 215 -4.59 23.02 10.01
C TRP A 215 -5.21 23.35 8.66
N THR A 216 -4.43 23.96 7.77
CA THR A 216 -4.71 23.92 6.33
C THR A 216 -4.20 22.59 5.79
N ILE A 217 -5.07 21.81 5.15
CA ILE A 217 -4.74 20.47 4.67
C ILE A 217 -4.66 20.44 3.16
N PHE A 218 -3.52 19.94 2.65
CA PHE A 218 -3.33 19.56 1.26
C PHE A 218 -3.20 18.04 1.16
N SER A 219 -3.88 17.41 0.21
CA SER A 219 -3.79 15.97 0.03
C SER A 219 -4.09 15.59 -1.41
N LYS A 220 -3.59 14.44 -1.82
CA LYS A 220 -4.14 13.73 -2.97
C LYS A 220 -5.55 13.21 -2.62
N ASP A 221 -6.16 12.53 -3.57
CA ASP A 221 -7.46 11.89 -3.36
C ASP A 221 -7.41 10.90 -2.16
N ILE A 222 -8.16 11.22 -1.12
CA ILE A 222 -8.26 10.40 0.11
C ILE A 222 -8.87 9.02 -0.17
N THR A 223 -9.62 8.88 -1.27
CA THR A 223 -10.19 7.58 -1.68
C THR A 223 -9.20 6.70 -2.45
N ALA A 224 -8.00 7.20 -2.75
CA ALA A 224 -6.96 6.37 -3.34
C ALA A 224 -6.60 5.21 -2.40
N PRO A 225 -6.29 4.00 -2.92
CA PRO A 225 -6.13 2.79 -2.11
C PRO A 225 -5.19 2.95 -0.90
N SER A 226 -4.04 3.61 -1.07
CA SER A 226 -3.07 3.80 0.01
C SER A 226 -3.57 4.66 1.18
N TYR A 227 -4.43 5.65 0.90
CA TYR A 227 -4.99 6.50 1.96
C TYR A 227 -6.23 5.86 2.60
N ALA A 228 -7.11 5.28 1.78
CA ALA A 228 -8.26 4.54 2.29
C ALA A 228 -7.82 3.35 3.17
N ALA A 229 -6.74 2.67 2.82
CA ALA A 229 -6.15 1.61 3.62
C ALA A 229 -5.63 2.10 4.98
N LEU A 230 -4.97 3.26 5.02
CA LEU A 230 -4.52 3.86 6.28
C LEU A 230 -5.71 4.15 7.22
N TRP A 231 -6.81 4.70 6.70
CA TRP A 231 -8.01 4.94 7.49
C TRP A 231 -8.68 3.63 7.94
N ALA A 232 -8.70 2.60 7.10
CA ALA A 232 -9.19 1.27 7.48
C ALA A 232 -8.35 0.67 8.63
N GLN A 233 -7.03 0.83 8.60
CA GLN A 233 -6.15 0.42 9.69
C GLN A 233 -6.42 1.21 10.98
N LEU A 234 -6.58 2.53 10.91
CA LEU A 234 -6.90 3.36 12.08
C LEU A 234 -8.26 2.99 12.69
N ILE A 235 -9.24 2.61 11.87
CA ILE A 235 -10.53 2.09 12.32
C ILE A 235 -10.37 0.75 13.06
N SER A 236 -9.54 -0.14 12.57
CA SER A 236 -9.18 -1.39 13.26
C SER A 236 -8.50 -1.14 14.60
N ASP A 237 -7.64 -0.14 14.66
CA ASP A 237 -6.86 0.20 15.85
C ASP A 237 -7.59 1.15 16.82
N SER A 238 -8.92 1.10 16.85
CA SER A 238 -9.79 1.95 17.66
C SER A 238 -9.37 2.05 19.14
N ASP A 239 -9.04 0.92 19.77
CA ASP A 239 -8.66 0.89 21.19
C ASP A 239 -7.39 1.69 21.46
N LYS A 240 -6.40 1.60 20.57
CA LYS A 240 -5.17 2.39 20.66
C LYS A 240 -5.44 3.89 20.54
N LEU A 241 -6.34 4.27 19.64
CA LEU A 241 -6.74 5.67 19.45
C LEU A 241 -7.54 6.20 20.65
N LEU A 242 -8.41 5.37 21.23
CA LEU A 242 -9.19 5.73 22.42
C LEU A 242 -8.26 5.97 23.63
N GLU A 243 -7.29 5.07 23.84
CA GLU A 243 -6.28 5.24 24.90
C GLU A 243 -5.49 6.54 24.71
N GLN A 244 -5.07 6.84 23.49
CA GLN A 244 -4.33 8.08 23.17
C GLN A 244 -5.17 9.32 23.42
N TYR A 245 -6.45 9.32 23.02
CA TYR A 245 -7.35 10.43 23.29
C TYR A 245 -7.47 10.71 24.79
N LYS A 246 -7.71 9.66 25.58
CA LYS A 246 -7.84 9.76 27.04
C LYS A 246 -6.55 10.26 27.70
N LYS A 247 -5.38 9.76 27.23
CA LYS A 247 -4.08 10.22 27.72
C LYS A 247 -3.83 11.69 27.42
N GLN A 248 -4.17 12.15 26.21
CA GLN A 248 -3.89 13.50 25.73
C GLN A 248 -4.84 14.54 26.35
N TYR A 249 -6.14 14.24 26.41
CA TYR A 249 -7.17 15.21 26.83
C TYR A 249 -7.69 15.01 28.25
N GLY A 250 -7.34 13.89 28.91
CA GLY A 250 -7.78 13.60 30.28
C GLY A 250 -9.30 13.36 30.42
N LYS A 251 -10.00 13.14 29.32
CA LYS A 251 -11.46 12.89 29.27
C LYS A 251 -11.78 11.73 28.34
N ASP A 252 -12.98 11.18 28.44
CA ASP A 252 -13.48 10.19 27.52
C ASP A 252 -13.83 10.83 26.16
N LEU A 253 -13.69 10.06 25.08
CA LEU A 253 -14.00 10.50 23.72
C LEU A 253 -15.53 10.59 23.54
N THR A 254 -15.99 11.70 22.97
CA THR A 254 -17.38 11.87 22.52
C THR A 254 -17.50 11.40 21.07
N PHE A 255 -18.42 10.47 20.83
CA PHE A 255 -18.69 9.98 19.48
C PHE A 255 -19.79 10.84 18.84
N THR A 256 -19.46 11.56 17.77
CA THR A 256 -20.37 12.49 17.10
C THR A 256 -20.84 11.99 15.73
N TYR A 257 -20.22 10.95 15.20
CA TYR A 257 -20.55 10.41 13.87
C TYR A 257 -21.88 9.65 13.81
N HIS A 258 -22.43 9.18 14.93
CA HIS A 258 -23.65 8.35 14.98
C HIS A 258 -24.86 8.99 14.31
N ASP A 259 -25.07 10.29 14.52
CA ASP A 259 -26.19 11.02 13.95
C ASP A 259 -26.11 11.12 12.41
N HIS A 260 -24.93 10.81 11.84
CA HIS A 260 -24.62 10.93 10.43
C HIS A 260 -24.52 9.57 9.71
N LEU A 261 -24.71 8.45 10.44
CA LEU A 261 -24.72 7.11 9.87
C LEU A 261 -26.11 6.64 9.42
N GLN A 262 -27.15 7.40 9.72
CA GLN A 262 -28.53 6.93 9.58
C GLN A 262 -28.94 6.70 8.11
N ASN A 263 -29.27 5.43 7.83
CA ASN A 263 -30.15 5.00 6.74
C ASN A 263 -29.68 5.20 5.30
N THR A 264 -28.38 5.01 5.00
CA THR A 264 -27.96 4.90 3.61
C THR A 264 -28.02 3.43 3.18
N PRO A 265 -29.02 3.01 2.38
CA PRO A 265 -29.14 1.63 1.92
C PRO A 265 -27.86 1.19 1.18
N GLY A 266 -27.33 0.03 1.54
CA GLY A 266 -26.18 -0.58 0.85
C GLY A 266 -24.80 -0.16 1.40
N LEU A 267 -24.73 0.69 2.43
CA LEU A 267 -23.49 0.90 3.18
C LEU A 267 -23.41 -0.13 4.32
N MET A 268 -22.20 -0.67 4.55
CA MET A 268 -21.96 -1.49 5.73
C MET A 268 -22.08 -0.63 6.99
N GLU A 269 -22.67 -1.18 8.04
CA GLU A 269 -22.72 -0.53 9.35
C GLU A 269 -21.28 -0.33 9.87
N LEU A 270 -20.97 0.91 10.25
CA LEU A 270 -19.73 1.19 10.98
C LEU A 270 -19.88 0.74 12.43
N PRO A 271 -18.78 0.28 13.08
CA PRO A 271 -18.83 -0.12 14.47
C PRO A 271 -19.32 1.03 15.37
N GLU A 272 -20.17 0.74 16.34
CA GLU A 272 -20.53 1.68 17.40
C GLU A 272 -19.32 2.00 18.29
N ASN A 273 -19.20 3.25 18.74
CA ASN A 273 -18.16 3.72 19.66
C ASN A 273 -16.73 3.40 19.21
N ASN A 274 -16.44 3.53 17.91
CA ASN A 274 -15.13 3.29 17.33
C ASN A 274 -14.35 4.61 17.19
N ALA A 275 -13.20 4.71 17.87
CA ALA A 275 -12.38 5.91 17.87
C ALA A 275 -11.75 6.22 16.50
N GLY A 276 -11.43 5.21 15.70
CA GLY A 276 -10.94 5.40 14.34
C GLY A 276 -12.01 5.98 13.41
N VAL A 277 -13.27 5.53 13.56
CA VAL A 277 -14.41 6.10 12.83
C VAL A 277 -14.65 7.55 13.25
N GLU A 278 -14.62 7.86 14.56
CA GLU A 278 -14.75 9.24 15.04
C GLU A 278 -13.64 10.15 14.52
N LEU A 279 -12.40 9.66 14.54
CA LEU A 279 -11.26 10.38 13.96
C LEU A 279 -11.46 10.65 12.47
N PHE A 280 -11.88 9.63 11.71
CA PHE A 280 -12.15 9.74 10.28
C PHE A 280 -13.33 10.67 9.97
N TRP A 281 -14.39 10.61 10.79
CA TRP A 281 -15.50 11.55 10.72
C TRP A 281 -15.02 13.00 10.92
N ARG A 282 -14.29 13.29 12.01
CA ARG A 282 -13.73 14.62 12.26
C ARG A 282 -12.84 15.08 11.13
N PHE A 283 -11.98 14.22 10.63
CA PHE A 283 -11.13 14.51 9.46
C PHE A 283 -11.98 14.84 8.22
N SER A 284 -13.04 14.08 7.98
CA SER A 284 -13.93 14.32 6.84
C SER A 284 -14.63 15.67 6.91
N GLN A 285 -14.82 16.25 8.08
CA GLN A 285 -15.43 17.57 8.28
C GLN A 285 -14.44 18.73 8.04
N MET A 286 -13.14 18.47 7.88
CA MET A 286 -12.14 19.50 7.57
C MET A 286 -12.28 20.01 6.14
N THR A 287 -11.89 21.27 5.93
CA THR A 287 -11.64 21.79 4.60
C THR A 287 -10.30 21.27 4.12
N ILE A 288 -10.33 20.42 3.11
CA ILE A 288 -9.15 19.77 2.52
C ILE A 288 -9.05 20.25 1.08
N THR A 289 -7.87 20.72 0.67
CA THR A 289 -7.59 21.09 -0.71
C THR A 289 -7.00 19.89 -1.45
N PRO A 290 -7.76 19.27 -2.38
CA PRO A 290 -7.26 18.16 -3.18
C PRO A 290 -6.27 18.67 -4.23
N LEU A 291 -5.16 17.96 -4.41
CA LEU A 291 -4.12 18.24 -5.39
C LEU A 291 -3.85 17.01 -6.27
N ALA A 292 -3.38 17.25 -7.50
CA ALA A 292 -3.26 16.23 -8.53
C ALA A 292 -2.23 15.14 -8.17
N ASP A 293 -1.11 15.55 -7.58
CA ASP A 293 0.02 14.66 -7.29
C ASP A 293 0.79 15.09 -6.03
N GLY A 294 1.77 14.27 -5.63
CA GLY A 294 2.53 14.53 -4.42
C GLY A 294 3.53 15.67 -4.55
N ASP A 295 3.98 16.02 -5.75
CA ASP A 295 4.90 17.15 -5.96
C ASP A 295 4.16 18.46 -5.71
N THR A 296 2.95 18.60 -6.24
CA THR A 296 2.08 19.77 -5.96
C THR A 296 1.67 19.85 -4.49
N VAL A 297 1.54 18.72 -3.77
CA VAL A 297 1.27 18.73 -2.33
C VAL A 297 2.45 19.34 -1.56
N VAL A 298 3.68 18.89 -1.80
CA VAL A 298 4.85 19.40 -1.07
C VAL A 298 5.17 20.84 -1.44
N GLU A 299 4.94 21.26 -2.70
CA GLU A 299 5.03 22.65 -3.14
C GLU A 299 4.04 23.55 -2.37
N ALA A 300 2.78 23.13 -2.28
CA ALA A 300 1.75 23.87 -1.55
C ALA A 300 2.08 24.01 -0.05
N VAL A 301 2.64 22.97 0.57
CA VAL A 301 3.11 23.04 1.97
C VAL A 301 4.27 24.02 2.10
N HIS A 302 5.24 23.95 1.19
CA HIS A 302 6.41 24.86 1.19
C HIS A 302 5.99 26.32 1.02
N GLU A 303 5.08 26.61 0.09
CA GLU A 303 4.64 27.99 -0.21
C GLU A 303 3.71 28.57 0.85
N SER A 304 3.12 27.74 1.69
CA SER A 304 2.17 28.17 2.72
C SER A 304 2.87 28.93 3.83
N VAL A 305 2.57 30.24 3.94
CA VAL A 305 3.15 31.15 4.97
C VAL A 305 2.09 31.80 5.87
N ASN A 306 0.80 31.50 5.65
CA ASN A 306 -0.29 32.21 6.31
C ASN A 306 -0.94 31.43 7.47
N GLY A 307 -0.37 30.31 7.88
CA GLY A 307 -0.88 29.50 8.98
C GLY A 307 -0.36 28.06 8.97
N PRO A 308 -0.67 27.31 10.02
CA PRO A 308 -0.27 25.91 10.15
C PRO A 308 -0.77 25.07 8.98
N THR A 309 0.12 24.33 8.34
CA THR A 309 -0.18 23.59 7.11
C THR A 309 0.36 22.16 7.19
N LEU A 310 -0.45 21.21 6.75
CA LEU A 310 -0.08 19.82 6.57
C LEU A 310 -0.34 19.36 5.14
N GLY A 311 0.53 18.50 4.63
CA GLY A 311 0.36 17.84 3.34
C GLY A 311 0.53 16.32 3.48
N LEU A 312 -0.35 15.53 2.86
CA LEU A 312 -0.29 14.07 2.89
C LEU A 312 0.12 13.52 1.53
N CYS A 313 1.32 12.93 1.44
CA CYS A 313 1.78 12.24 0.23
C CYS A 313 2.95 11.29 0.52
N SER A 314 3.54 10.67 -0.51
CA SER A 314 4.65 9.71 -0.37
C SER A 314 5.92 10.37 0.18
N ALA A 315 6.63 9.69 1.08
CA ALA A 315 7.89 10.13 1.68
C ALA A 315 8.96 10.50 0.64
N SER A 316 9.04 9.79 -0.48
CA SER A 316 9.99 10.05 -1.56
C SER A 316 9.87 11.46 -2.18
N LYS A 317 8.76 12.16 -1.95
CA LYS A 317 8.56 13.52 -2.46
C LYS A 317 9.48 14.55 -1.80
N LEU A 318 9.98 14.28 -0.60
CA LEU A 318 11.00 15.12 0.02
C LEU A 318 12.33 15.11 -0.76
N ASP A 319 12.73 13.97 -1.32
CA ASP A 319 13.93 13.86 -2.15
C ASP A 319 13.74 14.55 -3.51
N ASN A 320 12.60 14.32 -4.16
CA ASN A 320 12.27 14.97 -5.43
C ASN A 320 12.25 16.51 -5.28
N SER A 321 11.71 17.02 -4.18
CA SER A 321 11.67 18.46 -3.90
C SER A 321 13.07 19.06 -3.73
N LYS A 322 13.98 18.35 -3.07
CA LYS A 322 15.38 18.77 -2.93
C LYS A 322 16.10 18.80 -4.28
N GLN A 323 15.83 17.83 -5.14
CA GLN A 323 16.41 17.79 -6.49
C GLN A 323 15.89 18.92 -7.38
N SER A 324 14.62 19.31 -7.29
CA SER A 324 14.02 20.35 -8.11
C SER A 324 14.40 21.77 -7.67
N MET A 325 14.63 22.00 -6.36
CA MET A 325 14.90 23.31 -5.77
C MET A 325 16.40 23.58 -5.51
N GLY A 326 17.27 22.61 -5.83
CA GLY A 326 18.73 22.72 -5.56
C GLY A 326 19.10 22.51 -4.10
N GLU A 327 20.33 22.94 -3.71
CA GLU A 327 20.86 22.70 -2.36
C GLU A 327 20.05 23.34 -1.22
N SER A 328 19.28 24.42 -1.49
CA SER A 328 18.41 25.05 -0.50
C SER A 328 17.21 24.18 -0.13
N GLY A 329 16.77 23.29 -1.04
CA GLY A 329 15.60 22.43 -0.84
C GLY A 329 14.31 23.20 -0.55
N MET A 330 13.23 22.46 -0.25
CA MET A 330 12.00 23.04 0.28
C MET A 330 12.04 23.09 1.82
N ASP A 331 11.41 24.11 2.41
CA ASP A 331 11.26 24.26 3.86
C ASP A 331 10.14 23.33 4.38
N ILE A 332 10.32 22.03 4.19
CA ILE A 332 9.38 20.98 4.59
C ILE A 332 10.09 19.85 5.32
N ALA A 333 9.36 19.19 6.21
CA ALA A 333 9.81 17.98 6.88
C ALA A 333 8.65 17.02 7.11
N TRP A 334 8.95 15.76 7.42
CA TRP A 334 7.96 14.77 7.81
C TRP A 334 7.52 14.95 9.25
N VAL A 335 6.24 14.73 9.51
CA VAL A 335 5.74 14.42 10.85
C VAL A 335 6.09 12.96 11.14
N THR A 336 6.77 12.70 12.24
CA THR A 336 7.21 11.37 12.66
C THR A 336 6.92 11.14 14.14
N GLY A 337 6.91 9.89 14.59
CA GLY A 337 6.68 9.55 15.98
C GLY A 337 5.24 9.78 16.46
N LEU A 338 4.27 9.84 15.54
CA LEU A 338 2.85 9.90 15.91
C LEU A 338 2.43 8.65 16.67
N THR A 339 1.52 8.83 17.62
CA THR A 339 0.88 7.73 18.33
C THR A 339 -0.54 7.49 17.81
N PRO A 340 -0.99 6.22 17.72
CA PRO A 340 -0.25 4.98 18.04
C PRO A 340 0.87 4.64 17.05
N TYR A 341 0.88 5.16 15.83
CA TYR A 341 1.90 5.05 14.78
C TYR A 341 1.78 6.23 13.82
N THR A 342 2.85 6.52 13.09
CA THR A 342 2.87 7.61 12.10
C THR A 342 2.10 7.24 10.83
N ALA A 343 2.34 6.04 10.31
CA ALA A 343 1.71 5.52 9.10
C ALA A 343 1.84 3.99 9.04
N GLN A 344 1.24 3.39 8.02
CA GLN A 344 1.50 2.00 7.64
C GLN A 344 2.83 1.90 6.89
N ASP A 345 3.51 0.76 7.06
CA ASP A 345 4.56 0.34 6.15
C ASP A 345 3.92 0.04 4.77
N ALA A 346 4.34 0.79 3.78
CA ALA A 346 3.82 0.71 2.41
C ALA A 346 4.83 0.02 1.49
N ALA A 347 5.21 -1.21 1.80
CA ALA A 347 6.15 -2.01 1.02
C ALA A 347 5.73 -2.13 -0.45
N ALA A 348 6.71 -2.18 -1.35
CA ALA A 348 6.49 -2.62 -2.71
C ALA A 348 6.83 -4.10 -2.81
N TYR A 349 6.05 -4.84 -3.59
CA TYR A 349 6.19 -6.27 -3.79
C TYR A 349 6.52 -6.60 -5.23
N SER A 350 7.12 -7.78 -5.46
CA SER A 350 7.34 -8.33 -6.79
C SER A 350 6.74 -9.72 -6.93
N TYR A 351 6.21 -10.00 -8.12
CA TYR A 351 5.53 -11.25 -8.44
C TYR A 351 5.92 -11.72 -9.84
N VAL A 352 5.85 -13.03 -10.05
CA VAL A 352 5.91 -13.66 -11.37
C VAL A 352 4.50 -13.79 -11.92
N VAL A 353 4.25 -13.39 -13.15
CA VAL A 353 2.93 -13.53 -13.78
C VAL A 353 2.68 -15.00 -14.12
N SER A 354 1.49 -15.52 -13.78
CA SER A 354 1.16 -16.92 -14.02
C SER A 354 1.03 -17.20 -15.51
N GLY A 355 1.65 -18.30 -15.95
CA GLY A 355 1.64 -18.70 -17.36
C GLY A 355 2.46 -17.83 -18.30
N CYS A 356 3.34 -16.97 -17.77
CA CYS A 356 4.26 -16.16 -18.58
C CYS A 356 5.23 -17.02 -19.39
N ASP A 357 5.74 -16.47 -20.50
CA ASP A 357 6.64 -17.19 -21.42
C ASP A 357 8.09 -17.30 -20.91
N ASN A 358 8.49 -16.42 -19.95
CA ASN A 358 9.86 -16.34 -19.45
C ASN A 358 9.93 -16.48 -17.91
N PRO A 359 9.49 -17.59 -17.32
CA PRO A 359 9.42 -17.76 -15.86
C PRO A 359 10.80 -17.75 -15.16
N ALA A 360 11.87 -18.25 -15.80
CA ALA A 360 13.23 -18.15 -15.26
C ALA A 360 13.78 -16.72 -15.41
N GLY A 361 13.54 -16.07 -16.54
CA GLY A 361 13.90 -14.68 -16.76
C GLY A 361 13.24 -13.73 -15.78
N ALA A 362 11.97 -13.97 -15.45
CA ALA A 362 11.25 -13.20 -14.43
C ALA A 362 11.89 -13.32 -13.04
N ARG A 363 12.20 -14.56 -12.62
CA ARG A 363 12.85 -14.84 -11.33
C ARG A 363 14.27 -14.29 -11.26
N LEU A 364 15.01 -14.39 -12.35
CA LEU A 364 16.34 -13.80 -12.49
C LEU A 364 16.28 -12.28 -12.25
N PHE A 365 15.31 -11.59 -12.85
CA PHE A 365 15.12 -10.15 -12.66
C PHE A 365 14.76 -9.81 -11.22
N ILE A 366 13.81 -10.53 -10.62
CA ILE A 366 13.38 -10.30 -9.23
C ILE A 366 14.55 -10.51 -8.26
N LYS A 367 15.27 -11.65 -8.38
CA LYS A 367 16.41 -11.96 -7.53
C LYS A 367 17.54 -10.95 -7.71
N PHE A 368 17.79 -10.50 -8.95
CA PHE A 368 18.77 -9.45 -9.25
C PHE A 368 18.43 -8.13 -8.56
N MET A 369 17.16 -7.72 -8.57
CA MET A 369 16.72 -6.52 -7.86
C MET A 369 16.92 -6.63 -6.34
N MET A 370 16.80 -7.83 -5.79
CA MET A 370 17.00 -8.09 -4.36
C MET A 370 18.46 -8.25 -3.95
N GLY A 371 19.41 -7.99 -4.85
CA GLY A 371 20.84 -8.03 -4.58
C GLY A 371 21.55 -9.30 -5.04
N GLY A 372 20.85 -10.21 -5.73
CA GLY A 372 21.38 -11.49 -6.18
C GLY A 372 21.62 -12.46 -5.02
N ASP A 373 22.50 -13.44 -5.21
CA ASP A 373 22.74 -14.52 -4.26
C ASP A 373 23.38 -14.04 -2.93
N ASP A 374 24.09 -12.90 -2.94
CA ASP A 374 24.91 -12.40 -1.82
C ASP A 374 24.50 -10.98 -1.32
N GLY A 375 23.38 -10.46 -1.77
CA GLY A 375 22.91 -9.10 -1.44
C GLY A 375 23.66 -7.98 -2.16
N GLN A 376 24.73 -8.26 -2.91
CA GLN A 376 25.61 -7.27 -3.53
C GLN A 376 25.81 -7.48 -5.04
N SER A 377 25.65 -8.70 -5.52
CA SER A 377 25.86 -9.06 -6.92
C SER A 377 24.74 -8.58 -7.85
N GLY A 378 23.63 -8.09 -7.29
CA GLY A 378 22.50 -7.47 -7.99
C GLY A 378 22.50 -5.95 -7.93
N CYS A 379 21.30 -5.35 -7.91
CA CYS A 379 21.13 -3.90 -7.93
C CYS A 379 20.23 -3.36 -6.82
N TYR A 380 20.20 -3.98 -5.64
CA TYR A 380 19.32 -3.63 -4.53
C TYR A 380 19.45 -2.16 -4.07
N ASN A 381 20.61 -1.55 -4.32
CA ASN A 381 20.87 -0.13 -4.05
C ASN A 381 20.02 0.84 -4.88
N VAL A 382 19.28 0.40 -5.89
CA VAL A 382 18.33 1.25 -6.63
C VAL A 382 17.19 1.75 -5.73
N PHE A 383 16.91 1.02 -4.64
CA PHE A 383 15.91 1.37 -3.65
C PHE A 383 16.46 2.23 -2.49
N ASP A 384 17.77 2.47 -2.41
CA ASP A 384 18.39 3.33 -1.38
C ASP A 384 18.07 4.81 -1.64
N LYS A 385 16.95 5.24 -1.10
CA LYS A 385 16.39 6.60 -1.25
C LYS A 385 15.93 7.14 0.09
N LEU A 386 15.72 8.43 0.13
CA LEU A 386 15.13 9.11 1.28
C LEU A 386 13.72 8.54 1.57
N GLY A 387 13.46 8.13 2.81
CA GLY A 387 12.20 7.51 3.24
C GLY A 387 11.98 6.09 2.74
N HIS A 388 13.06 5.41 2.36
CA HIS A 388 13.06 3.98 2.09
C HIS A 388 14.01 3.27 3.05
N TRP A 389 13.64 2.06 3.46
CA TRP A 389 14.46 1.18 4.30
C TRP A 389 14.63 -0.18 3.63
N SER A 390 15.82 -0.76 3.82
CA SER A 390 16.05 -2.13 3.40
C SER A 390 15.15 -3.08 4.20
N VAL A 391 14.55 -4.05 3.52
CA VAL A 391 13.85 -5.17 4.17
C VAL A 391 14.82 -6.30 4.52
N ARG A 392 16.04 -6.28 3.96
CA ARG A 392 17.12 -7.23 4.23
C ARG A 392 17.97 -6.73 5.38
N ASP A 393 18.28 -7.59 6.35
CA ASP A 393 19.11 -7.27 7.52
C ASP A 393 20.63 -7.22 7.20
N ASP A 394 21.06 -7.85 6.09
CA ASP A 394 22.44 -7.84 5.60
C ASP A 394 22.78 -6.65 4.68
N VAL A 395 21.80 -5.82 4.31
CA VAL A 395 21.99 -4.63 3.48
C VAL A 395 21.46 -3.37 4.16
N THR A 396 22.33 -2.38 4.36
CA THR A 396 21.95 -1.11 4.98
C THR A 396 21.84 -0.02 3.92
N TYR A 397 20.67 0.67 3.87
CA TYR A 397 20.50 1.88 3.09
C TYR A 397 21.15 3.08 3.79
N LYS A 398 21.77 3.96 3.00
CA LYS A 398 22.52 5.14 3.49
C LYS A 398 21.74 6.44 3.35
N LYS A 399 20.68 6.42 2.51
CA LYS A 399 19.94 7.63 2.14
C LYS A 399 18.58 7.74 2.81
N SER A 400 18.20 6.81 3.67
CA SER A 400 16.87 6.77 4.32
C SER A 400 16.52 8.06 5.08
N GLY A 401 17.53 8.78 5.59
CA GLY A 401 17.38 10.09 6.24
C GLY A 401 17.00 10.02 7.72
N ILE A 402 16.26 8.99 8.12
CA ILE A 402 15.78 8.73 9.48
C ILE A 402 15.73 7.21 9.66
N THR A 403 15.82 6.71 10.87
CA THR A 403 15.70 5.26 11.14
C THR A 403 14.25 4.80 11.05
N TYR A 404 14.05 3.52 10.77
CA TYR A 404 12.72 2.91 10.71
C TYR A 404 11.96 3.06 12.04
N GLU A 405 12.67 2.90 13.16
CA GLU A 405 12.14 2.99 14.51
C GLU A 405 11.70 4.42 14.88
N GLU A 406 12.45 5.45 14.44
CA GLU A 406 12.10 6.84 14.69
C GLU A 406 10.84 7.29 13.95
N VAL A 407 10.51 6.65 12.82
CA VAL A 407 9.28 6.93 12.09
C VAL A 407 8.06 6.41 12.82
N ASN A 408 8.16 5.30 13.53
CA ASN A 408 7.05 4.60 14.19
C ASN A 408 5.99 4.13 13.18
N LEU A 409 6.35 3.16 12.34
CA LEU A 409 5.44 2.54 11.37
C LEU A 409 4.71 1.33 12.00
N THR A 410 3.53 1.01 11.45
CA THR A 410 2.80 -0.23 11.74
C THR A 410 2.79 -1.15 10.53
N ALA A 411 2.89 -2.44 10.75
CA ALA A 411 2.64 -3.42 9.70
C ALA A 411 1.17 -3.35 9.25
N PRO A 412 0.86 -3.44 7.95
CA PRO A 412 -0.51 -3.43 7.47
C PRO A 412 -1.24 -4.73 7.85
N ASP A 413 -2.45 -4.60 8.37
CA ASP A 413 -3.38 -5.72 8.54
C ASP A 413 -4.18 -5.90 7.23
N PHE A 414 -3.59 -6.57 6.25
CA PHE A 414 -4.17 -6.71 4.92
C PHE A 414 -5.51 -7.45 4.90
N GLU A 415 -5.75 -8.36 5.83
CA GLU A 415 -7.04 -9.04 5.90
C GLU A 415 -8.15 -8.06 6.30
N HIS A 416 -7.94 -7.29 7.37
CA HIS A 416 -8.90 -6.28 7.81
C HIS A 416 -9.01 -5.13 6.80
N ILE A 417 -7.88 -4.65 6.28
CA ILE A 417 -7.84 -3.54 5.32
C ILE A 417 -8.62 -3.89 4.06
N TYR A 418 -8.36 -5.07 3.47
CA TYR A 418 -9.03 -5.51 2.24
C TYR A 418 -10.56 -5.56 2.41
N GLN A 419 -11.03 -6.03 3.55
CA GLN A 419 -12.47 -6.10 3.84
C GLN A 419 -13.11 -4.73 4.04
N ASN A 420 -12.37 -3.74 4.57
CA ASN A 420 -12.93 -2.49 5.08
C ASN A 420 -12.57 -1.24 4.28
N TYR A 421 -11.48 -1.22 3.48
CA TYR A 421 -11.12 -0.03 2.73
C TYR A 421 -12.19 0.44 1.72
N PRO A 422 -13.04 -0.43 1.11
CA PRO A 422 -14.14 0.03 0.27
C PRO A 422 -15.18 0.83 1.04
N ASN A 423 -15.42 0.48 2.32
CA ASN A 423 -16.32 1.21 3.19
C ASN A 423 -15.78 2.61 3.49
N VAL A 424 -14.48 2.73 3.76
CA VAL A 424 -13.82 4.03 3.95
C VAL A 424 -14.07 4.94 2.73
N LYS A 425 -13.89 4.43 1.50
CA LYS A 425 -14.18 5.17 0.27
C LYS A 425 -15.65 5.62 0.19
N ALA A 426 -16.57 4.70 0.51
CA ALA A 426 -18.01 4.97 0.46
C ALA A 426 -18.42 6.05 1.48
N TYR A 427 -17.96 5.93 2.73
CA TYR A 427 -18.23 6.92 3.76
C TYR A 427 -17.60 8.28 3.46
N TRP A 428 -16.36 8.30 2.96
CA TRP A 428 -15.74 9.55 2.52
C TRP A 428 -16.60 10.28 1.49
N THR A 429 -17.05 9.55 0.47
CA THR A 429 -17.90 10.11 -0.59
C THR A 429 -19.23 10.62 -0.05
N LEU A 430 -19.89 9.83 0.80
CA LEU A 430 -21.15 10.20 1.43
C LEU A 430 -21.00 11.48 2.27
N TRP A 431 -20.06 11.50 3.20
CA TRP A 431 -19.88 12.61 4.13
C TRP A 431 -19.45 13.91 3.45
N ASN A 432 -18.75 13.83 2.31
CA ASN A 432 -18.40 15.02 1.54
C ASN A 432 -19.50 15.48 0.56
N SER A 433 -20.45 14.62 0.21
CA SER A 433 -21.58 14.98 -0.66
C SER A 433 -22.71 15.74 0.06
N THR A 434 -22.72 15.70 1.39
CA THR A 434 -23.74 16.33 2.24
C THR A 434 -23.34 17.72 2.76
N ARG A 435 -22.19 18.25 2.32
CA ARG A 435 -21.67 19.58 2.69
C ARG A 435 -22.24 20.72 1.86
#